data_8f3a696fccc57693b51053bf4c8dfa64
#
_entry.id   8f3a696fccc57693b51053bf4c8dfa64
#
_cell.length_a   1.000
_cell.length_b   1.000
_cell.length_c   1.000
_cell.angle_alpha   90.00
_cell.angle_beta   90.00
_cell.angle_gamma   90.00
#
_symmetry.space_group_name_H-M   'P 1'
#
loop_
_entity.id
_entity.type
_entity.pdbx_description
1 polymer ?
#
loop_
_entity_poly.entity_id
_entity_poly.type
_entity_poly.pdbx_seq_one_letter_code
_entity_poly.pdbx_strand_id
1 'polypeptide(L)'
;FQIAKVLDTLQNPFRQTWQSLNKSAPQHYPIFDNVPALFSATPAVVKTATYVYACTEWIEDAFEGKESTHQIYSRLMNPTNISLANAIVDLEAGDQAGAYLAWNFNSGMAAIDALLSNVLSHGDILIVSRNVYGGVYQLLHDFFARENRLNVTLAWFDGYSAEEFADHLAH
;
A
#
# COMPACT_ATOMS: atom_id res chain seq x y z
N PHE A 1 -0.69 -26.11 -0.23
CA PHE A 1 0.69 -26.62 -0.19
C PHE A 1 1.72 -25.57 0.27
N GLN A 2 1.52 -24.29 -0.06
CA GLN A 2 2.38 -23.20 0.45
C GLN A 2 2.05 -22.82 1.91
N ILE A 3 0.82 -22.93 2.33
CA ILE A 3 0.35 -22.63 3.70
C ILE A 3 1.05 -23.57 4.72
N ALA A 4 1.19 -24.85 4.40
CA ALA A 4 1.86 -25.79 5.29
C ALA A 4 3.36 -25.46 5.51
N LYS A 5 4.02 -24.94 4.47
CA LYS A 5 5.43 -24.54 4.53
C LYS A 5 5.64 -23.24 5.32
N VAL A 6 4.71 -22.29 5.16
CA VAL A 6 4.66 -21.05 5.95
C VAL A 6 4.36 -21.37 7.42
N LEU A 7 3.41 -22.27 7.68
CA LEU A 7 3.11 -22.73 9.04
C LEU A 7 4.28 -23.43 9.70
N ASP A 8 5.03 -24.23 8.96
CA ASP A 8 6.21 -24.96 9.49
C ASP A 8 7.37 -24.00 9.79
N THR A 9 7.56 -22.99 8.96
CA THR A 9 8.55 -21.91 9.17
C THR A 9 8.18 -21.01 10.35
N LEU A 10 6.89 -20.70 10.54
CA LEU A 10 6.38 -19.90 11.65
C LEU A 10 6.25 -20.68 12.97
N GLN A 11 6.01 -21.99 12.91
CA GLN A 11 5.75 -22.80 14.11
C GLN A 11 7.00 -23.05 14.96
N ASN A 12 8.18 -23.11 14.38
CA ASN A 12 9.40 -23.49 15.13
C ASN A 12 9.92 -22.37 16.04
N PRO A 13 10.16 -21.14 15.58
CA PRO A 13 10.52 -20.03 16.47
C PRO A 13 9.36 -19.65 17.40
N PHE A 14 8.12 -19.71 16.92
CA PHE A 14 6.94 -19.39 17.71
C PHE A 14 6.70 -20.37 18.86
N ARG A 15 6.88 -21.69 18.65
CA ARG A 15 6.78 -22.70 19.70
C ARG A 15 7.83 -22.53 20.81
N GLN A 16 9.07 -22.22 20.46
CA GLN A 16 10.13 -21.99 21.43
C GLN A 16 9.87 -20.70 22.24
N THR A 17 9.47 -19.64 21.59
CA THR A 17 9.11 -18.38 22.24
C THR A 17 7.85 -18.54 23.09
N TRP A 18 6.83 -19.25 22.57
CA TRP A 18 5.62 -19.60 23.35
C TRP A 18 5.95 -20.38 24.61
N GLN A 19 6.80 -21.41 24.50
CA GLN A 19 7.20 -22.24 25.64
C GLN A 19 8.03 -21.48 26.67
N SER A 20 8.84 -20.53 26.25
CA SER A 20 9.63 -19.69 27.16
C SER A 20 8.74 -18.63 27.86
N LEU A 21 7.82 -18.00 27.16
CA LEU A 21 6.90 -17.01 27.69
C LEU A 21 5.84 -17.65 28.63
N ASN A 22 5.38 -18.86 28.29
CA ASN A 22 4.37 -19.58 29.11
C ASN A 22 4.94 -20.06 30.47
N LYS A 23 6.26 -20.08 30.62
CA LYS A 23 6.92 -20.38 31.91
C LYS A 23 7.02 -19.17 32.84
N SER A 24 6.90 -17.95 32.33
CA SER A 24 7.20 -16.71 33.08
C SER A 24 6.09 -15.65 33.04
N ALA A 25 5.01 -15.82 32.25
CA ALA A 25 4.02 -14.79 32.02
C ALA A 25 2.65 -15.11 32.67
N PRO A 26 1.91 -14.10 33.11
CA PRO A 26 0.51 -14.25 33.53
C PRO A 26 -0.36 -14.75 32.38
N GLN A 27 -1.47 -15.40 32.71
CA GLN A 27 -2.33 -16.22 31.86
C GLN A 27 -2.98 -15.55 30.64
N HIS A 28 -2.82 -14.25 30.45
CA HIS A 28 -3.36 -13.49 29.30
C HIS A 28 -2.31 -12.59 28.69
N TYR A 29 -1.76 -13.01 27.55
CA TYR A 29 -0.93 -12.15 26.72
C TYR A 29 -1.76 -11.76 25.48
N PRO A 30 -2.10 -10.47 25.28
CA PRO A 30 -2.99 -10.01 24.21
C PRO A 30 -2.50 -10.38 22.80
N ILE A 31 -1.19 -10.60 22.66
CA ILE A 31 -0.57 -11.03 21.41
C ILE A 31 -1.08 -12.39 20.91
N PHE A 32 -1.43 -13.29 21.84
CA PHE A 32 -1.84 -14.65 21.50
C PHE A 32 -3.34 -14.74 21.21
N ASP A 33 -4.13 -13.82 21.72
CA ASP A 33 -5.56 -13.72 21.40
C ASP A 33 -5.77 -13.31 19.92
N ASN A 34 -4.75 -12.72 19.28
CA ASN A 34 -4.79 -12.31 17.88
C ASN A 34 -4.22 -13.36 16.91
N VAL A 35 -3.52 -14.38 17.39
CA VAL A 35 -2.98 -15.46 16.55
C VAL A 35 -4.04 -16.17 15.73
N PRO A 36 -5.23 -16.50 16.26
CA PRO A 36 -6.31 -17.09 15.46
C PRO A 36 -6.76 -16.24 14.29
N ALA A 37 -6.64 -14.91 14.38
CA ALA A 37 -7.00 -14.00 13.29
C ALA A 37 -6.05 -14.09 12.10
N LEU A 38 -4.80 -14.49 12.31
CA LEU A 38 -3.81 -14.70 11.24
C LEU A 38 -4.10 -15.94 10.41
N PHE A 39 -4.87 -16.88 10.93
CA PHE A 39 -5.23 -18.16 10.29
C PHE A 39 -6.73 -18.24 9.95
N SER A 40 -7.39 -17.11 9.87
CA SER A 40 -8.78 -17.05 9.46
C SER A 40 -8.95 -17.52 8.01
N ALA A 41 -10.01 -18.31 7.74
CA ALA A 41 -10.37 -18.72 6.39
C ALA A 41 -10.89 -17.55 5.52
N THR A 42 -11.29 -16.46 6.15
CA THR A 42 -11.69 -15.20 5.50
C THR A 42 -10.76 -14.08 5.94
N PRO A 43 -10.56 -13.03 5.13
CA PRO A 43 -9.75 -11.88 5.53
C PRO A 43 -10.24 -11.28 6.84
N ALA A 44 -9.38 -11.20 7.85
CA ALA A 44 -9.71 -10.63 9.14
C ALA A 44 -9.71 -9.10 9.07
N VAL A 45 -10.61 -8.46 9.84
CA VAL A 45 -10.60 -7.00 10.01
C VAL A 45 -9.65 -6.64 11.16
N VAL A 46 -8.48 -6.14 10.83
CA VAL A 46 -7.43 -5.76 11.78
C VAL A 46 -7.57 -4.29 12.15
N LYS A 47 -7.94 -4.01 13.40
CA LYS A 47 -8.24 -2.65 13.91
C LYS A 47 -7.10 -2.05 14.74
N THR A 48 -5.96 -2.72 14.87
CA THR A 48 -4.83 -2.19 15.63
C THR A 48 -4.07 -1.12 14.85
N ALA A 49 -3.50 -0.16 15.56
CA ALA A 49 -2.57 0.81 14.97
C ALA A 49 -1.13 0.29 15.02
N THR A 50 -0.74 -0.35 16.11
CA THR A 50 0.62 -0.84 16.37
C THR A 50 0.60 -2.34 16.57
N TYR A 51 1.62 -3.01 16.11
CA TYR A 51 1.77 -4.46 16.24
C TYR A 51 2.79 -4.78 17.33
N VAL A 52 2.58 -5.89 18.03
CA VAL A 52 3.45 -6.39 19.09
C VAL A 52 4.14 -7.64 18.61
N TYR A 53 5.42 -7.73 18.85
CA TYR A 53 6.26 -8.86 18.44
C TYR A 53 6.69 -9.67 19.66
N ALA A 54 6.85 -10.97 19.45
CA ALA A 54 7.25 -11.89 20.50
C ALA A 54 8.74 -11.77 20.87
N CYS A 55 9.58 -11.26 19.96
CA CYS A 55 11.01 -11.07 20.17
C CYS A 55 11.54 -9.87 19.36
N THR A 56 12.71 -9.39 19.74
CA THR A 56 13.36 -8.21 19.12
C THR A 56 13.79 -8.50 17.68
N GLU A 57 14.24 -9.71 17.40
CA GLU A 57 14.67 -10.14 16.07
C GLU A 57 13.57 -9.99 15.03
N TRP A 58 12.33 -10.27 15.40
CA TRP A 58 11.18 -10.06 14.50
C TRP A 58 10.89 -8.59 14.23
N ILE A 59 11.17 -7.72 15.19
CA ILE A 59 11.08 -6.27 14.98
C ILE A 59 12.16 -5.82 13.98
N GLU A 60 13.40 -6.30 14.15
CA GLU A 60 14.52 -6.00 13.24
C GLU A 60 14.18 -6.46 11.82
N ASP A 61 13.74 -7.70 11.64
CA ASP A 61 13.36 -8.26 10.35
C ASP A 61 12.20 -7.47 9.70
N ALA A 62 11.24 -7.00 10.49
CA ALA A 62 10.15 -6.17 10.01
C ALA A 62 10.65 -4.81 9.49
N PHE A 63 11.55 -4.14 10.22
CA PHE A 63 12.14 -2.86 9.79
C PHE A 63 13.06 -2.98 8.58
N GLU A 64 13.73 -4.12 8.43
CA GLU A 64 14.57 -4.43 7.28
C GLU A 64 13.78 -4.94 6.07
N GLY A 65 12.47 -5.14 6.21
CA GLY A 65 11.60 -5.62 5.14
C GLY A 65 11.89 -7.06 4.71
N LYS A 66 12.53 -7.86 5.55
CA LYS A 66 12.87 -9.26 5.26
C LYS A 66 11.65 -10.17 5.24
N GLU A 67 10.64 -9.84 6.05
CA GLU A 67 9.42 -10.65 6.19
C GLU A 67 8.17 -9.82 5.88
N SER A 68 7.48 -10.19 4.80
CA SER A 68 6.26 -9.48 4.35
C SER A 68 5.08 -9.62 5.32
N THR A 69 5.12 -10.59 6.22
CA THR A 69 4.07 -10.82 7.23
C THR A 69 4.27 -10.00 8.50
N HIS A 70 5.43 -9.38 8.67
CA HIS A 70 5.73 -8.55 9.83
C HIS A 70 5.27 -7.12 9.62
N GLN A 71 4.15 -6.78 10.22
CA GLN A 71 3.58 -5.43 10.17
C GLN A 71 4.10 -4.60 11.35
N ILE A 72 4.52 -3.37 11.10
CA ILE A 72 5.05 -2.48 12.15
C ILE A 72 3.95 -1.55 12.67
N TYR A 73 3.27 -0.89 11.75
CA TYR A 73 2.28 0.14 12.04
C TYR A 73 1.26 0.23 10.91
N SER A 74 -0.03 0.30 11.25
CA SER A 74 -1.12 0.26 10.27
C SER A 74 -1.13 1.41 9.26
N ARG A 75 -0.50 2.55 9.55
CA ARG A 75 -0.30 3.63 8.58
C ARG A 75 0.60 3.20 7.43
N LEU A 76 1.60 2.37 7.71
CA LEU A 76 2.51 1.84 6.69
C LEU A 76 1.85 0.68 5.95
N MET A 77 1.41 -0.33 6.69
CA MET A 77 0.74 -1.51 6.15
C MET A 77 -0.23 -2.07 7.18
N ASN A 78 -1.40 -2.53 6.69
CA ASN A 78 -2.40 -3.20 7.50
C ASN A 78 -2.96 -4.38 6.70
N PRO A 79 -3.10 -5.59 7.28
CA PRO A 79 -3.58 -6.77 6.56
C PRO A 79 -4.94 -6.59 5.89
N THR A 80 -5.85 -5.83 6.50
CA THR A 80 -7.16 -5.51 5.90
C THR A 80 -7.01 -4.69 4.63
N ASN A 81 -6.16 -3.65 4.66
CA ASN A 81 -5.91 -2.80 3.49
C ASN A 81 -5.18 -3.57 2.39
N ILE A 82 -4.23 -4.44 2.74
CA ILE A 82 -3.53 -5.31 1.79
C ILE A 82 -4.51 -6.27 1.11
N SER A 83 -5.42 -6.88 1.88
CA SER A 83 -6.43 -7.78 1.32
C SER A 83 -7.36 -7.05 0.34
N LEU A 84 -7.78 -5.81 0.65
CA LEU A 84 -8.57 -4.99 -0.27
C LEU A 84 -7.76 -4.62 -1.51
N ALA A 85 -6.52 -4.18 -1.35
CA ALA A 85 -5.64 -3.82 -2.46
C ALA A 85 -5.44 -5.00 -3.42
N ASN A 86 -5.15 -6.20 -2.89
CA ASN A 86 -4.99 -7.40 -3.70
C ASN A 86 -6.28 -7.78 -4.45
N ALA A 87 -7.45 -7.67 -3.80
CA ALA A 87 -8.72 -7.94 -4.46
C ALA A 87 -8.99 -6.96 -5.63
N ILE A 88 -8.61 -5.69 -5.49
CA ILE A 88 -8.72 -4.72 -6.59
C ILE A 88 -7.74 -5.06 -7.71
N VAL A 89 -6.49 -5.44 -7.39
CA VAL A 89 -5.51 -5.87 -8.39
C VAL A 89 -6.01 -7.09 -9.16
N ASP A 90 -6.58 -8.08 -8.48
CA ASP A 90 -7.13 -9.28 -9.11
C ASP A 90 -8.27 -8.93 -10.08
N LEU A 91 -9.14 -8.00 -9.71
CA LEU A 91 -10.26 -7.54 -10.55
C LEU A 91 -9.81 -6.73 -11.76
N GLU A 92 -8.81 -5.86 -11.60
CA GLU A 92 -8.36 -4.95 -12.67
C GLU A 92 -7.34 -5.60 -13.62
N ALA A 93 -6.44 -6.43 -13.09
CA ALA A 93 -5.33 -6.98 -13.86
C ALA A 93 -5.53 -8.46 -14.26
N GLY A 94 -6.47 -9.18 -13.65
CA GLY A 94 -6.76 -10.58 -13.98
C GLY A 94 -5.51 -11.46 -13.97
N ASP A 95 -5.23 -12.13 -15.07
CA ASP A 95 -4.08 -13.04 -15.20
C ASP A 95 -2.71 -12.33 -15.02
N GLN A 96 -2.67 -11.00 -15.10
CA GLN A 96 -1.46 -10.21 -14.91
C GLN A 96 -1.31 -9.67 -13.48
N ALA A 97 -2.18 -10.01 -12.55
CA ALA A 97 -2.21 -9.49 -11.18
C ALA A 97 -0.85 -9.53 -10.47
N GLY A 98 -0.03 -10.56 -10.74
CA GLY A 98 1.31 -10.68 -10.17
C GLY A 98 2.32 -9.59 -10.55
N ALA A 99 2.01 -8.77 -11.56
CA ALA A 99 2.85 -7.66 -12.02
C ALA A 99 2.43 -6.29 -11.44
N TYR A 100 1.34 -6.24 -10.65
CA TYR A 100 0.75 -5.00 -10.17
C TYR A 100 0.64 -4.97 -8.66
N LEU A 101 0.68 -3.76 -8.13
CA LEU A 101 0.40 -3.44 -6.73
C LEU A 101 -0.66 -2.35 -6.67
N ALA A 102 -1.48 -2.35 -5.61
CA ALA A 102 -2.43 -1.28 -5.36
C ALA A 102 -2.20 -0.65 -3.99
N TRP A 103 -2.47 0.63 -3.91
CA TRP A 103 -2.45 1.41 -2.67
C TRP A 103 -3.81 2.01 -2.41
N ASN A 104 -4.31 1.86 -1.18
CA ASN A 104 -5.61 2.38 -0.79
C ASN A 104 -5.46 3.78 -0.18
N PHE A 105 -6.34 4.69 -0.61
CA PHE A 105 -6.43 6.04 -0.08
C PHE A 105 -7.85 6.31 0.43
N ASN A 106 -7.99 7.29 1.31
CA ASN A 106 -9.28 7.68 1.87
C ASN A 106 -10.13 8.54 0.91
N SER A 107 -9.56 8.98 -0.20
CA SER A 107 -10.27 9.69 -1.28
C SER A 107 -9.52 9.57 -2.61
N GLY A 108 -10.25 9.72 -3.73
CA GLY A 108 -9.63 9.77 -5.06
C GLY A 108 -8.67 10.94 -5.22
N MET A 109 -8.97 12.09 -4.63
CA MET A 109 -8.05 13.24 -4.65
C MET A 109 -6.75 12.98 -3.92
N ALA A 110 -6.79 12.26 -2.79
CA ALA A 110 -5.57 11.86 -2.08
C ALA A 110 -4.73 10.88 -2.90
N ALA A 111 -5.37 9.98 -3.65
CA ALA A 111 -4.67 9.07 -4.56
C ALA A 111 -3.99 9.81 -5.70
N ILE A 112 -4.69 10.76 -6.32
CA ILE A 112 -4.17 11.58 -7.43
C ILE A 112 -3.01 12.46 -6.94
N ASP A 113 -3.20 13.17 -5.82
CA ASP A 113 -2.15 14.01 -5.25
C ASP A 113 -0.90 13.21 -4.88
N ALA A 114 -1.07 12.07 -4.23
CA ALA A 114 0.04 11.19 -3.88
C ALA A 114 0.78 10.67 -5.11
N LEU A 115 0.06 10.26 -6.17
CA LEU A 115 0.67 9.82 -7.42
C LEU A 115 1.49 10.94 -8.04
N LEU A 116 0.86 12.10 -8.29
CA LEU A 116 1.50 13.22 -8.98
C LEU A 116 2.68 13.78 -8.20
N SER A 117 2.57 13.88 -6.87
CA SER A 117 3.66 14.34 -6.00
C SER A 117 4.86 13.39 -5.99
N ASN A 118 4.67 12.11 -6.31
CA ASN A 118 5.76 11.13 -6.37
C ASN A 118 6.42 11.01 -7.74
N VAL A 119 5.67 11.26 -8.82
CA VAL A 119 6.19 11.06 -10.18
C VAL A 119 6.64 12.36 -10.85
N LEU A 120 6.09 13.51 -10.46
CA LEU A 120 6.44 14.79 -11.06
C LEU A 120 7.62 15.46 -10.37
N SER A 121 8.49 16.01 -11.18
CA SER A 121 9.62 16.86 -10.79
C SER A 121 9.42 18.30 -11.26
N HIS A 122 10.24 19.21 -10.75
CA HIS A 122 10.20 20.62 -11.16
C HIS A 122 10.48 20.76 -12.66
N GLY A 123 9.56 21.45 -13.35
CA GLY A 123 9.68 21.75 -14.79
C GLY A 123 9.22 20.63 -15.73
N ASP A 124 8.66 19.53 -15.18
CA ASP A 124 8.09 18.46 -15.99
C ASP A 124 6.89 18.91 -16.81
N ILE A 125 6.58 18.16 -17.86
CA ILE A 125 5.39 18.34 -18.69
C ILE A 125 4.39 17.25 -18.33
N LEU A 126 3.16 17.64 -18.02
CA LEU A 126 2.05 16.73 -17.75
C LEU A 126 0.98 16.89 -18.83
N ILE A 127 0.75 15.83 -19.60
CA ILE A 127 -0.35 15.80 -20.58
C ILE A 127 -1.63 15.44 -19.84
N VAL A 128 -2.66 16.27 -20.00
CA VAL A 128 -3.89 16.17 -19.21
C VAL A 128 -5.12 16.30 -20.10
N SER A 129 -6.11 15.43 -19.93
CA SER A 129 -7.42 15.62 -20.54
C SER A 129 -8.12 16.87 -19.99
N ARG A 130 -8.78 17.65 -20.86
CA ARG A 130 -9.63 18.77 -20.43
C ARG A 130 -10.88 18.33 -19.65
N ASN A 131 -11.23 17.04 -19.76
CA ASN A 131 -12.41 16.47 -19.13
C ASN A 131 -12.11 15.83 -17.76
N VAL A 132 -11.20 16.42 -16.98
CA VAL A 132 -10.91 15.98 -15.61
C VAL A 132 -11.89 16.55 -14.60
N TYR A 133 -11.98 15.90 -13.46
CA TYR A 133 -12.75 16.43 -12.32
C TYR A 133 -12.24 17.83 -11.91
N GLY A 134 -13.17 18.74 -11.57
CA GLY A 134 -12.83 20.14 -11.24
C GLY A 134 -11.79 20.28 -10.12
N GLY A 135 -11.82 19.41 -9.11
CA GLY A 135 -10.80 19.39 -8.06
C GLY A 135 -9.41 19.01 -8.57
N VAL A 136 -9.32 18.12 -9.56
CA VAL A 136 -8.05 17.78 -10.22
C VAL A 136 -7.54 18.97 -11.03
N TYR A 137 -8.41 19.63 -11.79
CA TYR A 137 -8.05 20.85 -12.50
C TYR A 137 -7.44 21.91 -11.57
N GLN A 138 -8.09 22.16 -10.42
CA GLN A 138 -7.60 23.12 -9.44
C GLN A 138 -6.26 22.68 -8.82
N LEU A 139 -6.11 21.39 -8.48
CA LEU A 139 -4.87 20.87 -7.95
C LEU A 139 -3.72 21.08 -8.94
N LEU A 140 -3.94 20.79 -10.21
CA LEU A 140 -2.93 20.94 -11.25
C LEU A 140 -2.59 22.41 -11.48
N HIS A 141 -3.60 23.25 -11.70
CA HIS A 141 -3.42 24.66 -12.04
C HIS A 141 -2.92 25.49 -10.85
N ASP A 142 -3.52 25.29 -9.66
CA ASP A 142 -3.28 26.15 -8.50
C ASP A 142 -2.14 25.66 -7.62
N PHE A 143 -1.67 24.44 -7.83
CA PHE A 143 -0.59 23.86 -7.02
C PHE A 143 0.59 23.41 -7.88
N PHE A 144 0.43 22.41 -8.77
CA PHE A 144 1.55 21.82 -9.48
C PHE A 144 2.15 22.74 -10.55
N ALA A 145 1.32 23.51 -11.28
CA ALA A 145 1.77 24.40 -12.35
C ALA A 145 2.35 25.73 -11.86
N ARG A 146 2.21 26.06 -10.56
CA ARG A 146 2.76 27.34 -10.05
C ARG A 146 4.26 27.37 -10.10
N GLU A 147 4.82 28.49 -10.57
CA GLU A 147 6.27 28.72 -10.69
C GLU A 147 7.01 28.57 -9.35
N ASN A 148 6.38 29.00 -8.25
CA ASN A 148 6.93 28.85 -6.89
C ASN A 148 6.70 27.47 -6.26
N ARG A 149 6.22 26.49 -7.02
CA ARG A 149 5.99 25.09 -6.64
C ARG A 149 6.78 24.18 -7.57
N LEU A 150 6.16 23.21 -8.20
CA LEU A 150 6.82 22.30 -9.13
C LEU A 150 6.97 22.88 -10.54
N ASN A 151 6.30 24.00 -10.87
CA ASN A 151 6.37 24.63 -12.16
C ASN A 151 6.11 23.66 -13.32
N VAL A 152 5.15 22.75 -13.14
CA VAL A 152 4.78 21.75 -14.13
C VAL A 152 4.06 22.42 -15.29
N THR A 153 4.50 22.15 -16.50
CA THR A 153 3.80 22.59 -17.71
C THR A 153 2.61 21.67 -17.99
N LEU A 154 1.40 22.23 -18.07
CA LEU A 154 0.18 21.48 -18.36
C LEU A 154 -0.13 21.51 -19.85
N ALA A 155 0.03 20.39 -20.54
CA ALA A 155 -0.36 20.19 -21.92
C ALA A 155 -1.77 19.60 -21.98
N TRP A 156 -2.75 20.45 -22.33
CA TRP A 156 -4.16 20.06 -22.32
C TRP A 156 -4.61 19.54 -23.68
N PHE A 157 -5.25 18.37 -23.71
CA PHE A 157 -5.89 17.81 -24.90
C PHE A 157 -7.38 17.51 -24.63
N ASP A 158 -8.16 17.24 -25.67
CA ASP A 158 -9.60 17.05 -25.53
C ASP A 158 -10.02 15.76 -24.76
N GLY A 159 -9.07 14.82 -24.61
CA GLY A 159 -9.30 13.56 -23.91
C GLY A 159 -9.87 12.43 -24.77
N TYR A 160 -10.18 12.72 -26.04
CA TYR A 160 -10.75 11.76 -26.99
C TYR A 160 -9.87 11.57 -28.24
N SER A 161 -9.03 12.54 -28.60
CA SER A 161 -8.17 12.48 -29.76
C SER A 161 -6.83 11.82 -29.46
N ALA A 162 -6.61 10.64 -30.04
CA ALA A 162 -5.33 9.96 -29.99
C ALA A 162 -4.25 10.73 -30.76
N GLU A 163 -4.63 11.48 -31.81
CA GLU A 163 -3.73 12.32 -32.61
C GLU A 163 -3.22 13.49 -31.77
N GLU A 164 -4.13 14.24 -31.13
CA GLU A 164 -3.75 15.37 -30.23
C GLU A 164 -2.85 14.91 -29.08
N PHE A 165 -3.13 13.72 -28.50
CA PHE A 165 -2.29 13.15 -27.49
C PHE A 165 -0.88 12.80 -28.02
N ALA A 166 -0.81 12.18 -29.20
CA ALA A 166 0.46 11.83 -29.83
C ALA A 166 1.30 13.06 -30.20
N ASP A 167 0.66 14.15 -30.64
CA ASP A 167 1.34 15.41 -30.93
C ASP A 167 2.02 15.99 -29.68
N HIS A 168 1.36 15.91 -28.51
CA HIS A 168 1.95 16.33 -27.24
C HIS A 168 3.12 15.44 -26.79
N LEU A 169 3.15 14.19 -27.20
CA LEU A 169 4.29 13.29 -26.90
C LEU A 169 5.50 13.51 -27.82
N ALA A 170 5.30 14.12 -29.00
CA ALA A 170 6.36 14.33 -30.00
C ALA A 170 7.16 15.61 -29.76
N HIS A 171 6.68 16.48 -28.89
CA HIS A 171 7.28 17.78 -28.55
C HIS A 171 7.65 17.88 -27.06
#